data_913953ed85bc3954f57755d89f60195d
#
_entry.id   913953ed85bc3954f57755d89f60195d
#
_cell.length_a   1.000
_cell.length_b   1.000
_cell.length_c   1.000
_cell.angle_alpha   90.00
_cell.angle_beta   90.00
_cell.angle_gamma   90.00
#
_symmetry.space_group_name_H-M   'P 1'
#
loop_
_entity.id
_entity.type
_entity.pdbx_description
1 polymer ?
#
loop_
_entity_poly.entity_id
_entity_poly.type
_entity_poly.pdbx_seq_one_letter_code
_entity_poly.pdbx_strand_id
1 'polypeptide(L)'
;MQEKKLAEITAKVFNAGSESGLAGEVAEALQDQDIQVAEVGNWEGPAVTAPVLLIATKKNLAAAYTLRAFFPDATIQLSDEKKLDSVNIVIGNNWDSMHKNPQEKDFQKAAEPLA
;
A
#
# COMPACT_ATOMS: atom_id res chain seq x y z
N MET A 1 11.82 11.02 6.83
CA MET A 1 10.38 11.25 6.63
C MET A 1 9.63 10.78 7.87
N GLN A 2 8.65 11.56 8.33
CA GLN A 2 7.88 11.18 9.50
C GLN A 2 6.82 10.13 9.14
N GLU A 3 6.56 9.24 10.09
CA GLU A 3 5.50 8.27 9.93
C GLU A 3 4.14 8.95 9.94
N LYS A 4 3.24 8.46 9.09
CA LYS A 4 1.84 8.83 9.14
C LYS A 4 1.12 7.95 10.15
N LYS A 5 0.25 8.49 10.98
CA LYS A 5 -0.56 7.69 11.91
C LYS A 5 -1.50 6.80 11.09
N LEU A 6 -1.63 5.53 11.49
CA LEU A 6 -2.42 4.56 10.75
C LEU A 6 -3.87 5.00 10.55
N ALA A 7 -4.48 5.56 11.59
CA ALA A 7 -5.87 6.03 11.51
C ALA A 7 -6.08 7.21 10.54
N GLU A 8 -5.00 7.86 10.11
CA GLU A 8 -5.05 8.96 9.15
C GLU A 8 -4.80 8.50 7.71
N ILE A 9 -4.47 7.22 7.52
CA ILE A 9 -4.19 6.68 6.19
C ILE A 9 -5.46 6.16 5.55
N THR A 10 -5.70 6.57 4.32
CA THR A 10 -6.76 6.02 3.48
C THR A 10 -6.12 5.31 2.30
N ALA A 11 -6.52 4.08 2.05
CA ALA A 11 -5.97 3.26 0.98
C ALA A 11 -7.09 2.67 0.12
N LYS A 12 -6.74 2.33 -1.11
CA LYS A 12 -7.57 1.53 -2.00
C LYS A 12 -6.73 0.32 -2.39
N VAL A 13 -7.33 -0.87 -2.41
CA VAL A 13 -6.61 -2.11 -2.69
C VAL A 13 -7.11 -2.72 -3.99
N PHE A 14 -6.19 -2.97 -4.92
CA PHE A 14 -6.52 -3.53 -6.22
C PHE A 14 -5.72 -4.80 -6.49
N ASN A 15 -6.39 -5.76 -7.09
CA ASN A 15 -5.78 -7.03 -7.51
C ASN A 15 -5.36 -6.93 -8.98
N ALA A 16 -4.07 -7.05 -9.24
CA ALA A 16 -3.51 -6.95 -10.60
C ALA A 16 -3.04 -8.32 -11.10
N GLY A 17 -3.95 -9.28 -11.14
CA GLY A 17 -3.66 -10.60 -11.68
C GLY A 17 -3.29 -11.67 -10.65
N SER A 18 -3.33 -11.34 -9.37
CA SER A 18 -3.15 -12.32 -8.29
C SER A 18 -4.43 -13.13 -8.09
N GLU A 19 -4.40 -14.05 -7.12
CA GLU A 19 -5.55 -14.90 -6.82
C GLU A 19 -6.80 -14.08 -6.48
N SER A 20 -7.95 -14.60 -6.90
CA SER A 20 -9.24 -14.01 -6.59
C SER A 20 -9.44 -13.89 -5.07
N GLY A 21 -9.92 -12.74 -4.62
CA GLY A 21 -10.17 -12.48 -3.20
C GLY A 21 -8.98 -11.96 -2.42
N LEU A 22 -7.80 -11.95 -3.00
CA LEU A 22 -6.58 -11.51 -2.30
C LEU A 22 -6.65 -10.03 -1.87
N ALA A 23 -7.18 -9.17 -2.73
CA ALA A 23 -7.34 -7.75 -2.39
C ALA A 23 -8.25 -7.57 -1.17
N GLY A 24 -9.30 -8.38 -1.06
CA GLY A 24 -10.18 -8.36 0.11
C GLY A 24 -9.49 -8.79 1.39
N GLU A 25 -8.65 -9.82 1.32
CA GLU A 25 -7.87 -10.28 2.48
C GLU A 25 -6.88 -9.21 2.94
N VAL A 26 -6.21 -8.55 2.00
CA VAL A 26 -5.27 -7.47 2.31
C VAL A 26 -6.02 -6.31 2.96
N ALA A 27 -7.17 -5.94 2.40
CA ALA A 27 -7.99 -4.85 2.95
C ALA A 27 -8.42 -5.14 4.39
N GLU A 28 -8.85 -6.37 4.67
CA GLU A 28 -9.26 -6.78 6.01
C GLU A 28 -8.11 -6.67 7.00
N ALA A 29 -6.91 -7.11 6.61
CA ALA A 29 -5.73 -7.01 7.46
C ALA A 29 -5.35 -5.55 7.76
N LEU A 30 -5.50 -4.65 6.77
CA LEU A 30 -5.23 -3.23 6.98
C LEU A 30 -6.29 -2.60 7.90
N GLN A 31 -7.55 -2.97 7.74
CA GLN A 31 -8.63 -2.47 8.61
C GLN A 31 -8.42 -2.92 10.06
N ASP A 32 -7.89 -4.10 10.28
CA ASP A 32 -7.55 -4.58 11.63
C ASP A 32 -6.47 -3.73 12.29
N GLN A 33 -5.70 -2.97 11.49
CA GLN A 33 -4.67 -2.05 11.98
C GLN A 33 -5.15 -0.59 11.96
N ASP A 34 -6.45 -0.37 11.89
CA ASP A 34 -7.09 0.96 11.89
C ASP A 34 -6.83 1.79 10.64
N ILE A 35 -6.34 1.19 9.56
CA ILE A 35 -6.19 1.87 8.28
C ILE A 35 -7.53 1.85 7.56
N GLN A 36 -7.95 3.01 7.03
CA GLN A 36 -9.19 3.11 6.28
C GLN A 36 -9.00 2.58 4.86
N VAL A 37 -9.85 1.65 4.45
CA VAL A 37 -9.84 1.12 3.08
C VAL A 37 -11.11 1.61 2.38
N ALA A 38 -10.95 2.51 1.42
CA ALA A 38 -12.07 3.15 0.73
C ALA A 38 -12.62 2.32 -0.41
N GLU A 39 -11.81 1.45 -1.01
CA GLU A 39 -12.22 0.65 -2.16
C GLU A 39 -11.39 -0.62 -2.26
N VAL A 40 -12.02 -1.69 -2.73
CA VAL A 40 -11.36 -2.96 -3.04
C VAL A 40 -11.86 -3.39 -4.42
N GLY A 41 -10.96 -3.74 -5.31
CA GLY A 41 -11.36 -4.12 -6.66
C GLY A 41 -10.24 -4.72 -7.48
N ASN A 42 -10.44 -4.76 -8.79
CA ASN A 42 -9.45 -5.24 -9.73
C ASN A 42 -8.72 -4.07 -10.36
N TRP A 43 -7.41 -4.25 -10.58
CA TRP A 43 -6.60 -3.23 -11.23
C TRP A 43 -6.87 -3.22 -12.74
N GLU A 44 -7.22 -2.07 -13.26
CA GLU A 44 -7.51 -1.89 -14.68
C GLU A 44 -6.44 -1.11 -15.43
N GLY A 45 -5.33 -0.79 -14.74
CA GLY A 45 -4.23 -0.06 -15.34
C GLY A 45 -3.18 -0.97 -15.99
N PRO A 46 -2.00 -0.41 -16.28
CA PRO A 46 -0.92 -1.19 -16.90
C PRO A 46 -0.50 -2.39 -16.06
N ALA A 47 0.08 -3.39 -16.71
CA ALA A 47 0.58 -4.58 -16.01
C ALA A 47 1.57 -4.20 -14.91
N VAL A 48 1.47 -4.88 -13.76
CA VAL A 48 2.32 -4.64 -12.60
C VAL A 48 3.29 -5.79 -12.44
N THR A 49 4.59 -5.49 -12.49
CA THR A 49 5.64 -6.49 -12.35
C THR A 49 6.15 -6.61 -10.91
N ALA A 50 5.99 -5.57 -10.10
CA ALA A 50 6.37 -5.60 -8.69
C ALA A 50 5.40 -6.49 -7.90
N PRO A 51 5.84 -7.10 -6.77
CA PRO A 51 4.93 -7.84 -5.90
C PRO A 51 3.79 -6.95 -5.39
N VAL A 52 4.11 -5.73 -4.97
CA VAL A 52 3.14 -4.72 -4.57
C VAL A 52 3.59 -3.37 -5.09
N LEU A 53 2.66 -2.62 -5.67
CA LEU A 53 2.91 -1.26 -6.12
C LEU A 53 2.07 -0.31 -5.26
N LEU A 54 2.74 0.68 -4.65
CA LEU A 54 2.09 1.71 -3.86
C LEU A 54 2.11 3.01 -4.65
N ILE A 55 0.96 3.45 -5.12
CA ILE A 55 0.84 4.66 -5.94
C ILE A 55 0.32 5.80 -5.06
N ALA A 56 1.08 6.87 -4.97
CA ALA A 56 0.74 8.02 -4.13
C ALA A 56 1.19 9.32 -4.76
N THR A 57 0.49 10.40 -4.42
CA THR A 57 0.94 11.76 -4.74
C THR A 57 1.92 12.22 -3.67
N LYS A 58 2.58 13.37 -3.88
CA LYS A 58 3.47 13.95 -2.88
C LYS A 58 2.77 14.16 -1.54
N LYS A 59 1.50 14.52 -1.59
CA LYS A 59 0.67 14.75 -0.40
C LYS A 59 0.55 13.48 0.46
N ASN A 60 0.49 12.32 -0.17
CA ASN A 60 0.30 11.03 0.50
C ASN A 60 1.57 10.19 0.56
N LEU A 61 2.72 10.78 0.26
CA LEU A 61 3.97 10.04 0.20
C LEU A 61 4.37 9.45 1.56
N ALA A 62 4.16 10.20 2.64
CA ALA A 62 4.44 9.71 3.99
C ALA A 62 3.58 8.48 4.32
N ALA A 63 2.31 8.49 3.89
CA ALA A 63 1.42 7.33 4.07
C ALA A 63 1.94 6.11 3.28
N ALA A 64 2.42 6.32 2.05
CA ALA A 64 2.98 5.23 1.25
C ALA A 64 4.22 4.63 1.93
N TYR A 65 5.11 5.45 2.45
CA TYR A 65 6.27 4.97 3.19
C TYR A 65 5.87 4.17 4.43
N THR A 66 4.87 4.63 5.17
CA THR A 66 4.36 3.92 6.35
C THR A 66 3.79 2.55 5.94
N LEU A 67 3.08 2.48 4.82
CA LEU A 67 2.51 1.22 4.32
C LEU A 67 3.58 0.20 3.92
N ARG A 68 4.80 0.63 3.64
CA ARG A 68 5.90 -0.30 3.37
C ARG A 68 6.21 -1.23 4.55
N ALA A 69 5.79 -0.86 5.76
CA ALA A 69 5.95 -1.75 6.92
C ALA A 69 5.12 -3.02 6.76
N PHE A 70 3.98 -2.93 6.08
CA PHE A 70 3.11 -4.08 5.79
C PHE A 70 3.56 -4.81 4.52
N PHE A 71 4.23 -4.11 3.61
CA PHE A 71 4.65 -4.65 2.31
C PHE A 71 6.13 -4.32 2.08
N PRO A 72 7.04 -5.07 2.74
CA PRO A 72 8.47 -4.75 2.66
C PRO A 72 9.06 -4.74 1.24
N ASP A 73 8.46 -5.52 0.34
CA ASP A 73 8.92 -5.63 -1.05
C ASP A 73 8.19 -4.67 -2.00
N ALA A 74 7.42 -3.74 -1.45
CA ALA A 74 6.64 -2.81 -2.28
C ALA A 74 7.52 -1.78 -2.98
N THR A 75 7.10 -1.43 -4.21
CA THR A 75 7.67 -0.33 -4.96
C THR A 75 6.74 0.86 -4.82
N ILE A 76 7.29 2.04 -4.55
CA ILE A 76 6.50 3.27 -4.48
C ILE A 76 6.58 4.00 -5.82
N GLN A 77 5.43 4.33 -6.38
CA GLN A 77 5.32 5.11 -7.60
C GLN A 77 4.66 6.44 -7.28
N LEU A 78 5.37 7.53 -7.59
CA LEU A 78 4.83 8.88 -7.41
C LEU A 78 3.89 9.21 -8.56
N SER A 79 2.71 9.76 -8.22
CA SER A 79 1.71 10.16 -9.20
C SER A 79 1.45 11.67 -9.14
N ASP A 80 1.20 12.27 -10.29
CA ASP A 80 0.82 13.69 -10.39
C ASP A 80 -0.70 13.87 -10.47
N GLU A 81 -1.46 12.80 -10.32
CA GLU A 81 -2.92 12.87 -10.45
C GLU A 81 -3.55 13.61 -9.29
N LYS A 82 -4.13 14.76 -9.58
CA LYS A 82 -4.71 15.65 -8.55
C LYS A 82 -5.91 15.06 -7.82
N LYS A 83 -6.60 14.10 -8.43
CA LYS A 83 -7.79 13.47 -7.84
C LYS A 83 -7.44 12.29 -6.94
N LEU A 84 -6.17 11.93 -6.85
CA LEU A 84 -5.75 10.80 -6.03
C LEU A 84 -5.61 11.22 -4.58
N ASP A 85 -6.65 10.94 -3.77
CA ASP A 85 -6.72 11.31 -2.36
C ASP A 85 -6.31 10.20 -1.40
N SER A 86 -5.88 9.07 -1.93
CA SER A 86 -5.51 7.89 -1.13
C SER A 86 -4.27 7.25 -1.72
N VAL A 87 -3.70 6.27 -1.01
CA VAL A 87 -2.65 5.43 -1.57
C VAL A 87 -3.31 4.24 -2.26
N ASN A 88 -3.00 4.03 -3.52
CA ASN A 88 -3.46 2.85 -4.24
C ASN A 88 -2.47 1.72 -4.02
N ILE A 89 -2.94 0.63 -3.43
CA ILE A 89 -2.13 -0.58 -3.18
C ILE A 89 -2.50 -1.59 -4.27
N VAL A 90 -1.57 -1.88 -5.16
CA VAL A 90 -1.81 -2.79 -6.28
C VAL A 90 -1.03 -4.08 -6.04
N ILE A 91 -1.74 -5.19 -5.92
CA ILE A 91 -1.14 -6.50 -5.65
C ILE A 91 -0.84 -7.19 -6.99
N GLY A 92 0.45 -7.39 -7.26
CA GLY A 92 0.90 -7.98 -8.52
C GLY A 92 0.96 -9.50 -8.51
N ASN A 93 1.37 -10.07 -9.65
CA ASN A 93 1.43 -11.53 -9.82
C ASN A 93 2.50 -12.22 -8.95
N ASN A 94 3.53 -11.48 -8.56
CA ASN A 94 4.61 -12.03 -7.77
C ASN A 94 4.39 -11.84 -6.27
N TRP A 95 3.15 -11.61 -5.88
CA TRP A 95 2.75 -11.47 -4.49
C TRP A 95 3.12 -12.71 -3.68
N ASP A 96 3.74 -12.52 -2.54
CA ASP A 96 4.04 -13.61 -1.60
C ASP A 96 3.19 -13.47 -0.34
N SER A 97 3.47 -12.47 0.46
CA SER A 97 2.68 -12.22 1.68
C SER A 97 2.92 -10.81 2.20
N MET A 98 1.99 -10.35 3.03
CA MET A 98 2.15 -9.08 3.72
C MET A 98 2.54 -9.32 5.18
N HIS A 99 3.20 -8.34 5.79
CA HIS A 99 3.49 -8.35 7.21
C HIS A 99 2.26 -7.75 7.95
N LYS A 100 1.44 -8.61 8.55
CA LYS A 100 0.15 -8.19 9.11
C LYS A 100 0.24 -7.39 10.41
N ASN A 101 1.32 -7.60 11.19
CA ASN A 101 1.49 -6.95 12.50
C ASN A 101 2.86 -6.28 12.61
N PRO A 102 3.13 -5.21 11.83
CA PRO A 102 4.42 -4.52 11.90
C PRO A 102 4.65 -3.95 13.29
N GLN A 103 5.90 -4.01 13.74
CA GLN A 103 6.32 -3.43 15.00
C GLN A 103 6.95 -2.06 14.78
N GLU A 104 7.25 -1.34 15.85
CA GLU A 104 7.83 -0.01 15.74
C GLU A 104 9.09 0.02 14.86
N LYS A 105 9.96 -0.97 14.99
CA LYS A 105 11.18 -1.06 14.18
C LYS A 105 10.87 -1.20 12.69
N ASP A 106 9.76 -1.86 12.35
CA ASP A 106 9.37 -2.05 10.95
C ASP A 106 8.88 -0.73 10.35
N PHE A 107 8.14 0.07 11.13
CA PHE A 107 7.71 1.39 10.70
C PHE A 107 8.88 2.35 10.56
N GLN A 108 9.85 2.30 11.47
CA GLN A 108 11.04 3.13 11.39
C GLN A 108 11.83 2.83 10.12
N LYS A 109 12.01 1.55 9.81
CA LYS A 109 12.69 1.13 8.60
C LYS A 109 11.92 1.54 7.34
N ALA A 110 10.61 1.39 7.37
CA ALA A 110 9.75 1.75 6.24
C ALA A 110 9.80 3.24 5.94
N ALA A 111 10.00 4.09 6.95
CA ALA A 111 10.07 5.53 6.79
C ALA A 111 11.41 6.02 6.22
N GLU A 112 12.41 5.14 6.07
CA GLU A 112 13.69 5.52 5.47
C GLU A 112 13.51 5.83 3.99
N PRO A 113 14.14 6.92 3.48
CA PRO A 113 14.03 7.25 2.06
C PRO A 113 14.59 6.13 1.19
N LEU A 114 14.02 5.98 0.02
CA LEU A 114 14.54 5.06 -0.99
C LEU A 114 15.87 5.62 -1.51
N ALA A 115 16.86 4.78 -1.55
CA ALA A 115 18.18 5.17 -2.06
C ALA A 115 18.17 5.31 -3.58
#